data_3bf5ba4b83eea24c248f1d6b33c02474
#
_entry.id   3bf5ba4b83eea24c248f1d6b33c02474
#
_cell.length_a   1.000
_cell.length_b   1.000
_cell.length_c   1.000
_cell.angle_alpha   90.00
_cell.angle_beta   90.00
_cell.angle_gamma   90.00
#
_symmetry.space_group_name_H-M   'P 1'
#
loop_
_entity.id
_entity.type
_entity.pdbx_description
1 polymer ?
#
loop_
_entity_poly.entity_id
_entity_poly.type
_entity_poly.pdbx_seq_one_letter_code
_entity_poly.pdbx_strand_id
1 'polypeptide(L)'
;MVRSSRLFGLLAAFAACGALCLGALAGPAAGLSDAEYREMMKDRGFAEADRALNEAWARILKEGGLSKAGIKALKADQAEWVRKGRDTQARLIMENGYAALEAYTTATGMRTEALPDLTERIFLQDRPDGPQGYYVRREDGRETGWLSVRWIDKEAGEVRVGAEAIVVLRPDNVRSGAWSGEGTVRKGVLKALDGEESATFTFKGDKVQVVTSPGFSSSTVGLGVTIEGTYVRQRLPKP
;
A
#
# COMPACT_ATOMS: atom_id res chain seq x y z
N MET A 1 18.48 -15.56 -11.53
CA MET A 1 18.52 -14.10 -11.38
C MET A 1 17.51 -13.72 -10.30
N VAL A 2 18.00 -13.60 -9.07
CA VAL A 2 17.16 -13.35 -7.88
C VAL A 2 17.54 -11.97 -7.35
N ARG A 3 16.72 -10.97 -7.56
CA ARG A 3 16.78 -9.69 -6.83
C ARG A 3 15.47 -8.91 -7.02
N SER A 4 14.47 -9.13 -6.18
CA SER A 4 13.35 -8.18 -6.05
C SER A 4 12.52 -8.29 -4.78
N SER A 5 12.89 -9.11 -3.78
CA SER A 5 12.02 -9.38 -2.63
C SER A 5 12.29 -8.55 -1.37
N ARG A 6 13.15 -7.52 -1.41
CA ARG A 6 13.52 -6.75 -0.20
C ARG A 6 12.87 -5.37 -0.04
N LEU A 7 12.07 -4.89 -1.00
CA LEU A 7 11.48 -3.54 -0.91
C LEU A 7 10.07 -3.48 -0.34
N PHE A 8 9.34 -4.59 -0.31
CA PHE A 8 7.92 -4.58 0.14
C PHE A 8 7.74 -4.46 1.67
N GLY A 9 8.73 -4.85 2.46
CA GLY A 9 8.56 -4.95 3.92
C GLY A 9 8.55 -3.64 4.71
N LEU A 10 9.04 -2.54 4.17
CA LEU A 10 9.17 -1.28 4.95
C LEU A 10 7.98 -0.32 4.77
N LEU A 11 7.24 -0.41 3.68
CA LEU A 11 6.14 0.52 3.36
C LEU A 11 4.79 0.14 4.00
N ALA A 12 4.56 -1.15 4.25
CA ALA A 12 3.32 -1.63 4.87
C ALA A 12 3.11 -1.09 6.30
N ALA A 13 4.17 -0.92 7.07
CA ALA A 13 4.09 -0.42 8.45
C ALA A 13 3.56 1.02 8.54
N PHE A 14 3.80 1.85 7.54
CA PHE A 14 3.40 3.26 7.57
C PHE A 14 1.99 3.52 7.04
N ALA A 15 1.50 2.74 6.07
CA ALA A 15 0.12 2.86 5.60
C ALA A 15 -0.89 2.45 6.68
N ALA A 16 -0.54 1.47 7.51
CA ALA A 16 -1.38 1.00 8.62
C ALA A 16 -1.37 1.94 9.84
N CYS A 17 -0.26 2.63 10.14
CA CYS A 17 -0.18 3.60 11.23
C CYS A 17 -1.06 4.83 10.99
N GLY A 18 -1.24 5.27 9.74
CA GLY A 18 -2.06 6.43 9.42
C GLY A 18 -3.54 6.27 9.76
N ALA A 19 -4.05 5.03 9.82
CA ALA A 19 -5.45 4.76 10.14
C ALA A 19 -5.72 4.57 11.65
N LEU A 20 -4.71 4.26 12.45
CA LEU A 20 -4.87 3.90 13.87
C LEU A 20 -4.61 5.06 14.85
N CYS A 21 -3.91 6.12 14.45
CA CYS A 21 -3.57 7.25 15.32
C CYS A 21 -4.56 8.43 15.27
N LEU A 22 -5.69 8.31 14.59
CA LEU A 22 -6.68 9.41 14.42
C LEU A 22 -7.54 9.70 15.67
N GLY A 23 -7.22 9.14 16.83
CA GLY A 23 -8.09 9.21 18.01
C GLY A 23 -7.78 10.29 19.06
N ALA A 24 -6.68 11.03 19.04
CA ALA A 24 -6.31 11.80 20.23
C ALA A 24 -5.56 13.14 20.07
N LEU A 25 -5.34 13.71 18.90
CA LEU A 25 -4.71 15.04 18.80
C LEU A 25 -5.41 15.91 17.75
N ALA A 26 -6.59 16.42 18.10
CA ALA A 26 -7.30 17.43 17.30
C ALA A 26 -6.79 18.83 17.66
N GLY A 27 -5.64 19.22 17.14
CA GLY A 27 -5.35 20.63 16.88
C GLY A 27 -5.50 20.85 15.38
N PRO A 28 -5.92 22.05 14.89
CA PRO A 28 -5.91 22.34 13.48
C PRO A 28 -4.43 22.31 13.04
N ALA A 29 -4.03 21.25 12.34
CA ALA A 29 -2.76 21.25 11.63
C ALA A 29 -2.92 22.24 10.47
N ALA A 30 -2.51 23.47 10.67
CA ALA A 30 -2.26 24.37 9.56
C ALA A 30 -1.15 23.70 8.74
N GLY A 31 -1.48 23.28 7.51
CA GLY A 31 -0.50 22.69 6.61
C GLY A 31 0.64 23.65 6.32
N LEU A 32 1.72 23.14 5.75
CA LEU A 32 2.85 23.96 5.31
C LEU A 32 2.35 25.12 4.45
N SER A 33 2.56 26.34 4.92
CA SER A 33 2.18 27.55 4.18
C SER A 33 3.02 27.70 2.92
N ASP A 34 2.52 28.44 1.93
CA ASP A 34 3.26 28.75 0.71
C ASP A 34 4.60 29.45 0.98
N ALA A 35 4.69 30.23 2.07
CA ALA A 35 5.92 30.91 2.46
C ALA A 35 6.95 29.91 3.01
N GLU A 36 6.54 29.02 3.89
CA GLU A 36 7.38 27.95 4.44
C GLU A 36 7.83 26.98 3.35
N TYR A 37 6.92 26.60 2.45
CA TYR A 37 7.28 25.76 1.31
C TYR A 37 8.34 26.42 0.43
N ARG A 38 8.19 27.72 0.09
CA ARG A 38 9.19 28.45 -0.69
C ARG A 38 10.54 28.56 0.03
N GLU A 39 10.53 28.66 1.34
CA GLU A 39 11.77 28.69 2.13
C GLU A 39 12.46 27.31 2.09
N MET A 40 11.71 26.22 2.28
CA MET A 40 12.24 24.87 2.16
C MET A 40 12.79 24.56 0.76
N MET A 41 12.17 25.09 -0.30
CA MET A 41 12.66 24.94 -1.68
C MET A 41 14.03 25.56 -1.96
N LYS A 42 14.55 26.39 -1.05
CA LYS A 42 15.94 26.88 -1.14
C LYS A 42 16.96 25.82 -0.69
N ASP A 43 16.51 24.86 0.10
CA ASP A 43 17.34 23.71 0.46
C ASP A 43 17.42 22.73 -0.71
N ARG A 44 18.65 22.30 -1.01
CA ARG A 44 18.90 21.40 -2.14
C ARG A 44 18.23 20.03 -1.96
N GLY A 45 18.29 19.47 -0.75
CA GLY A 45 17.75 18.14 -0.46
C GLY A 45 16.22 18.12 -0.61
N PHE A 46 15.53 19.12 -0.05
CA PHE A 46 14.09 19.24 -0.21
C PHE A 46 13.67 19.48 -1.67
N ALA A 47 14.37 20.36 -2.38
CA ALA A 47 14.10 20.66 -3.79
C ALA A 47 14.31 19.43 -4.69
N GLU A 48 15.31 18.59 -4.40
CA GLU A 48 15.54 17.32 -5.11
C GLU A 48 14.42 16.29 -4.82
N ALA A 49 13.98 16.16 -3.57
CA ALA A 49 12.87 15.28 -3.20
C ALA A 49 11.54 15.71 -3.83
N ASP A 50 11.25 17.01 -3.83
CA ASP A 50 10.04 17.56 -4.46
C ASP A 50 10.05 17.36 -5.98
N ARG A 51 11.18 17.57 -6.64
CA ARG A 51 11.35 17.29 -8.07
C ARG A 51 11.12 15.80 -8.38
N ALA A 52 11.73 14.91 -7.60
CA ALA A 52 11.56 13.46 -7.78
C ALA A 52 10.09 13.04 -7.65
N LEU A 53 9.35 13.61 -6.69
CA LEU A 53 7.92 13.38 -6.53
C LEU A 53 7.14 13.84 -7.77
N ASN A 54 7.41 15.05 -8.26
CA ASN A 54 6.72 15.61 -9.43
C ASN A 54 7.02 14.81 -10.71
N GLU A 55 8.25 14.34 -10.90
CA GLU A 55 8.65 13.48 -12.03
C GLU A 55 7.97 12.10 -11.95
N ALA A 56 7.95 11.47 -10.77
CA ALA A 56 7.25 10.20 -10.57
C ALA A 56 5.74 10.35 -10.85
N TRP A 57 5.15 11.44 -10.35
CA TRP A 57 3.76 11.78 -10.60
C TRP A 57 3.43 11.94 -12.08
N ALA A 58 4.23 12.74 -12.81
CA ALA A 58 4.05 12.96 -14.25
C ALA A 58 4.15 11.65 -15.04
N ARG A 59 5.11 10.79 -14.71
CA ARG A 59 5.29 9.48 -15.32
C ARG A 59 4.07 8.57 -15.08
N ILE A 60 3.56 8.51 -13.85
CA ILE A 60 2.39 7.69 -13.52
C ILE A 60 1.15 8.16 -14.27
N LEU A 61 0.91 9.45 -14.37
CA LEU A 61 -0.23 9.99 -15.13
C LEU A 61 -0.16 9.64 -16.63
N LYS A 62 1.06 9.52 -17.17
CA LYS A 62 1.30 9.19 -18.58
C LYS A 62 1.25 7.68 -18.85
N GLU A 63 1.85 6.88 -17.96
CA GLU A 63 2.20 5.48 -18.22
C GLU A 63 1.44 4.49 -17.31
N GLY A 64 0.75 4.97 -16.28
CA GLY A 64 0.13 4.14 -15.25
C GLY A 64 -1.09 3.31 -15.71
N GLY A 65 -1.54 3.46 -16.95
CA GLY A 65 -2.61 2.64 -17.52
C GLY A 65 -3.98 2.80 -16.86
N LEU A 66 -4.17 3.84 -16.04
CA LEU A 66 -5.40 4.12 -15.31
C LEU A 66 -6.50 4.65 -16.24
N SER A 67 -7.76 4.32 -15.93
CA SER A 67 -8.91 4.98 -16.57
C SER A 67 -9.07 6.42 -16.09
N LYS A 68 -10.04 7.14 -16.66
CA LYS A 68 -10.41 8.48 -16.15
C LYS A 68 -10.82 8.45 -14.68
N ALA A 69 -11.52 7.40 -14.23
CA ALA A 69 -11.90 7.21 -12.83
C ALA A 69 -10.67 6.96 -11.95
N GLY A 70 -9.77 6.09 -12.38
CA GLY A 70 -8.49 5.83 -11.69
C GLY A 70 -7.62 7.08 -11.57
N ILE A 71 -7.49 7.86 -12.65
CA ILE A 71 -6.76 9.15 -12.61
C ILE A 71 -7.42 10.13 -11.63
N LYS A 72 -8.75 10.19 -11.61
CA LYS A 72 -9.48 11.05 -10.65
C LYS A 72 -9.23 10.61 -9.21
N ALA A 73 -9.26 9.31 -8.93
CA ALA A 73 -8.98 8.76 -7.61
C ALA A 73 -7.52 9.04 -7.18
N LEU A 74 -6.56 8.84 -8.07
CA LEU A 74 -5.16 9.14 -7.81
C LEU A 74 -4.92 10.63 -7.51
N LYS A 75 -5.55 11.53 -8.28
CA LYS A 75 -5.47 12.98 -8.04
C LYS A 75 -6.10 13.37 -6.70
N ALA A 76 -7.21 12.75 -6.33
CA ALA A 76 -7.86 13.02 -5.04
C ALA A 76 -6.98 12.57 -3.86
N ASP A 77 -6.34 11.41 -3.95
CA ASP A 77 -5.40 10.91 -2.94
C ASP A 77 -4.17 11.83 -2.82
N GLN A 78 -3.59 12.26 -3.93
CA GLN A 78 -2.47 13.21 -3.91
C GLN A 78 -2.85 14.57 -3.31
N ALA A 79 -4.03 15.08 -3.64
CA ALA A 79 -4.52 16.34 -3.06
C ALA A 79 -4.72 16.22 -1.53
N GLU A 80 -5.26 15.09 -1.05
CA GLU A 80 -5.40 14.84 0.37
C GLU A 80 -4.05 14.71 1.07
N TRP A 81 -3.09 14.03 0.43
CA TRP A 81 -1.74 13.93 0.96
C TRP A 81 -1.07 15.32 1.06
N VAL A 82 -1.15 16.15 0.04
CA VAL A 82 -0.60 17.52 0.08
C VAL A 82 -1.27 18.35 1.17
N ARG A 83 -2.59 18.19 1.34
CA ARG A 83 -3.38 18.98 2.29
C ARG A 83 -3.15 18.60 3.75
N LYS A 84 -2.92 17.31 4.04
CA LYS A 84 -2.85 16.79 5.41
C LYS A 84 -1.77 15.71 5.61
N GLY A 85 -1.62 14.81 4.65
CA GLY A 85 -0.78 13.62 4.80
C GLY A 85 0.68 13.96 5.01
N ARG A 86 1.20 14.92 4.24
CA ARG A 86 2.58 15.38 4.32
C ARG A 86 2.91 15.92 5.70
N ASP A 87 2.08 16.83 6.21
CA ASP A 87 2.31 17.44 7.52
C ASP A 87 2.16 16.43 8.66
N THR A 88 1.21 15.49 8.53
CA THR A 88 1.04 14.41 9.51
C THR A 88 2.29 13.52 9.55
N GLN A 89 2.82 13.12 8.39
CA GLN A 89 4.04 12.31 8.29
C GLN A 89 5.25 13.08 8.83
N ALA A 90 5.44 14.34 8.41
CA ALA A 90 6.54 15.17 8.88
C ALA A 90 6.51 15.35 10.40
N ARG A 91 5.33 15.58 10.99
CA ARG A 91 5.17 15.68 12.45
C ARG A 91 5.60 14.40 13.16
N LEU A 92 5.16 13.23 12.68
CA LEU A 92 5.57 11.93 13.26
C LEU A 92 7.10 11.73 13.18
N ILE A 93 7.73 12.20 12.12
CA ILE A 93 9.17 12.15 11.95
C ILE A 93 9.84 13.12 12.94
N MET A 94 9.33 14.34 13.09
CA MET A 94 9.83 15.32 14.07
C MET A 94 9.69 14.83 15.53
N GLU A 95 8.61 14.12 15.87
CA GLU A 95 8.42 13.50 17.18
C GLU A 95 9.52 12.46 17.51
N ASN A 96 10.21 11.94 16.50
CA ASN A 96 11.39 11.08 16.63
C ASN A 96 12.72 11.87 16.65
N GLY A 97 12.68 13.19 16.79
CA GLY A 97 13.87 14.05 16.99
C GLY A 97 14.49 14.63 15.72
N TYR A 98 13.85 14.47 14.56
CA TYR A 98 14.34 15.05 13.30
C TYR A 98 14.00 16.54 13.19
N ALA A 99 14.87 17.32 12.54
CA ALA A 99 14.58 18.70 12.21
C ALA A 99 13.44 18.83 11.18
N ALA A 100 12.69 19.93 11.21
CA ALA A 100 11.53 20.12 10.35
C ALA A 100 11.86 19.95 8.85
N LEU A 101 12.92 20.56 8.36
CA LEU A 101 13.35 20.44 6.97
C LEU A 101 13.63 18.97 6.57
N GLU A 102 14.35 18.25 7.41
CA GLU A 102 14.65 16.83 7.20
C GLU A 102 13.36 15.96 7.23
N ALA A 103 12.45 16.27 8.15
CA ALA A 103 11.18 15.57 8.27
C ALA A 103 10.30 15.74 7.02
N TYR A 104 10.19 16.96 6.48
CA TYR A 104 9.45 17.22 5.26
C TYR A 104 10.12 16.63 4.02
N THR A 105 11.46 16.66 3.95
CA THR A 105 12.23 15.99 2.89
C THR A 105 11.97 14.50 2.90
N THR A 106 12.05 13.87 4.07
CA THR A 106 11.78 12.44 4.26
C THR A 106 10.33 12.09 3.90
N ALA A 107 9.35 12.84 4.39
CA ALA A 107 7.93 12.61 4.07
C ALA A 107 7.66 12.69 2.55
N THR A 108 8.34 13.62 1.85
CA THR A 108 8.23 13.76 0.39
C THR A 108 8.88 12.58 -0.33
N GLY A 109 10.04 12.12 0.12
CA GLY A 109 10.70 10.91 -0.40
C GLY A 109 9.84 9.66 -0.21
N MET A 110 9.30 9.45 0.99
CA MET A 110 8.39 8.33 1.29
C MET A 110 7.15 8.34 0.38
N ARG A 111 6.59 9.52 0.08
CA ARG A 111 5.48 9.64 -0.86
C ARG A 111 5.88 9.19 -2.26
N THR A 112 7.06 9.59 -2.71
CA THR A 112 7.59 9.20 -4.03
C THR A 112 7.71 7.68 -4.15
N GLU A 113 8.23 7.04 -3.10
CA GLU A 113 8.36 5.58 -3.04
C GLU A 113 7.01 4.85 -2.99
N ALA A 114 6.01 5.44 -2.34
CA ALA A 114 4.67 4.85 -2.20
C ALA A 114 3.79 5.00 -3.46
N LEU A 115 4.11 5.91 -4.37
CA LEU A 115 3.29 6.18 -5.57
C LEU A 115 3.07 4.95 -6.48
N PRO A 116 4.07 4.08 -6.75
CA PRO A 116 3.85 2.88 -7.56
C PRO A 116 2.80 1.93 -6.95
N ASP A 117 2.89 1.65 -5.65
CA ASP A 117 1.98 0.74 -4.96
C ASP A 117 0.57 1.33 -4.88
N LEU A 118 0.45 2.63 -4.61
CA LEU A 118 -0.81 3.35 -4.68
C LEU A 118 -1.44 3.25 -6.06
N THR A 119 -0.63 3.43 -7.11
CA THR A 119 -1.09 3.36 -8.50
C THR A 119 -1.58 1.96 -8.84
N GLU A 120 -0.85 0.93 -8.43
CA GLU A 120 -1.25 -0.46 -8.61
C GLU A 120 -2.55 -0.77 -7.87
N ARG A 121 -2.68 -0.36 -6.61
CA ARG A 121 -3.92 -0.49 -5.85
C ARG A 121 -5.11 0.13 -6.58
N ILE A 122 -4.96 1.38 -7.03
CA ILE A 122 -6.01 2.09 -7.78
C ILE A 122 -6.32 1.36 -9.10
N PHE A 123 -5.32 0.90 -9.84
CA PHE A 123 -5.49 0.12 -11.06
C PHE A 123 -6.32 -1.14 -10.82
N LEU A 124 -6.02 -1.91 -9.77
CA LEU A 124 -6.72 -3.13 -9.42
C LEU A 124 -8.17 -2.88 -8.95
N GLN A 125 -8.43 -1.73 -8.32
CA GLN A 125 -9.78 -1.29 -7.94
C GLN A 125 -10.59 -0.78 -9.15
N ASP A 126 -9.92 -0.14 -10.10
CA ASP A 126 -10.49 0.46 -11.31
C ASP A 126 -10.83 -0.58 -12.37
N ARG A 127 -9.98 -1.61 -12.49
CA ARG A 127 -10.06 -2.64 -13.54
C ARG A 127 -10.04 -4.07 -12.97
N PRO A 128 -11.01 -4.44 -12.13
CA PRO A 128 -11.12 -5.81 -11.69
C PRO A 128 -11.49 -6.72 -12.87
N ASP A 129 -10.79 -7.85 -13.02
CA ASP A 129 -10.99 -8.79 -14.11
C ASP A 129 -10.76 -10.23 -13.65
N GLY A 130 -11.84 -11.00 -13.54
CA GLY A 130 -11.77 -12.35 -12.98
C GLY A 130 -11.21 -12.33 -11.55
N PRO A 131 -10.11 -13.02 -11.25
CA PRO A 131 -9.43 -12.97 -9.96
C PRO A 131 -8.63 -11.67 -9.75
N GLN A 132 -8.25 -10.96 -10.82
CA GLN A 132 -7.53 -9.71 -10.71
C GLN A 132 -8.33 -8.68 -9.92
N GLY A 133 -7.70 -8.05 -8.94
CA GLY A 133 -8.32 -7.03 -8.12
C GLY A 133 -7.55 -6.75 -6.84
N TYR A 134 -8.04 -5.78 -6.11
CA TYR A 134 -7.59 -5.43 -4.77
C TYR A 134 -8.65 -5.84 -3.76
N TYR A 135 -8.25 -6.54 -2.72
CA TYR A 135 -9.16 -7.12 -1.73
C TYR A 135 -8.72 -6.74 -0.32
N VAL A 136 -9.67 -6.61 0.59
CA VAL A 136 -9.41 -6.22 1.97
C VAL A 136 -10.09 -7.20 2.92
N ARG A 137 -9.35 -7.63 3.93
CA ARG A 137 -9.87 -8.33 5.11
C ARG A 137 -10.17 -7.31 6.19
N ARG A 138 -11.35 -7.46 6.82
CA ARG A 138 -11.74 -6.64 7.96
C ARG A 138 -12.11 -7.52 9.15
N GLU A 139 -11.64 -7.12 10.30
CA GLU A 139 -11.99 -7.72 11.59
C GLU A 139 -12.47 -6.59 12.51
N ASP A 140 -13.64 -6.73 13.09
CA ASP A 140 -14.28 -5.71 13.93
C ASP A 140 -14.35 -4.33 13.26
N GLY A 141 -14.65 -4.31 11.96
CA GLY A 141 -14.73 -3.09 11.14
C GLY A 141 -13.39 -2.46 10.75
N ARG A 142 -12.25 -2.98 11.23
CA ARG A 142 -10.90 -2.50 10.91
C ARG A 142 -10.29 -3.32 9.77
N GLU A 143 -9.54 -2.65 8.92
CA GLU A 143 -8.76 -3.33 7.88
C GLU A 143 -7.53 -3.99 8.52
N THR A 144 -7.44 -5.31 8.40
CA THR A 144 -6.36 -6.13 8.98
C THR A 144 -5.56 -6.90 7.95
N GLY A 145 -5.96 -6.85 6.69
CA GLY A 145 -5.21 -7.48 5.62
C GLY A 145 -5.60 -6.95 4.25
N TRP A 146 -4.64 -6.94 3.37
CA TRP A 146 -4.76 -6.48 1.99
C TRP A 146 -4.20 -7.53 1.04
N LEU A 147 -4.85 -7.67 -0.12
CA LEU A 147 -4.48 -8.64 -1.13
C LEU A 147 -4.56 -7.98 -2.49
N SER A 148 -3.46 -7.98 -3.23
CA SER A 148 -3.38 -7.61 -4.63
C SER A 148 -3.25 -8.85 -5.49
N VAL A 149 -4.07 -9.00 -6.51
CA VAL A 149 -3.98 -10.07 -7.50
C VAL A 149 -3.90 -9.46 -8.89
N ARG A 150 -2.84 -9.76 -9.62
CA ARG A 150 -2.60 -9.19 -10.95
C ARG A 150 -2.27 -10.29 -11.97
N TRP A 151 -2.85 -10.20 -13.14
CA TRP A 151 -2.46 -11.06 -14.26
C TRP A 151 -1.01 -10.82 -14.67
N ILE A 152 -0.23 -11.89 -14.78
CA ILE A 152 1.05 -11.95 -15.49
C ILE A 152 0.76 -12.31 -16.94
N ASP A 153 0.01 -13.40 -17.14
CA ASP A 153 -0.50 -13.86 -18.42
C ASP A 153 -1.94 -14.35 -18.24
N LYS A 154 -2.89 -13.61 -18.79
CA LYS A 154 -4.30 -13.90 -18.66
C LYS A 154 -4.72 -15.15 -19.45
N GLU A 155 -4.09 -15.41 -20.60
CA GLU A 155 -4.41 -16.54 -21.46
C GLU A 155 -3.92 -17.85 -20.82
N ALA A 156 -2.74 -17.84 -20.23
CA ALA A 156 -2.19 -18.95 -19.45
C ALA A 156 -2.84 -19.08 -18.06
N GLY A 157 -3.57 -18.06 -17.60
CA GLY A 157 -4.15 -18.00 -16.27
C GLY A 157 -3.15 -17.69 -15.17
N GLU A 158 -1.97 -17.16 -15.52
CA GLU A 158 -0.91 -16.87 -14.58
C GLU A 158 -1.12 -15.53 -13.88
N VAL A 159 -0.97 -15.54 -12.55
CA VAL A 159 -1.12 -14.35 -11.70
C VAL A 159 0.03 -14.22 -10.72
N ARG A 160 0.31 -12.97 -10.36
CA ARG A 160 1.08 -12.62 -9.16
C ARG A 160 0.13 -12.17 -8.07
N VAL A 161 0.45 -12.56 -6.85
CA VAL A 161 -0.27 -12.18 -5.63
C VAL A 161 0.69 -11.47 -4.71
N GLY A 162 0.27 -10.32 -4.16
CA GLY A 162 0.86 -9.69 -2.99
C GLY A 162 -0.15 -9.72 -1.86
N ALA A 163 0.28 -10.12 -0.68
CA ALA A 163 -0.56 -10.14 0.52
C ALA A 163 0.15 -9.42 1.65
N GLU A 164 -0.59 -8.57 2.37
CA GLU A 164 -0.13 -7.87 3.56
C GLU A 164 -1.13 -8.08 4.68
N ALA A 165 -0.64 -8.16 5.89
CA ALA A 165 -1.51 -8.27 7.06
C ALA A 165 -0.91 -7.54 8.26
N ILE A 166 -1.80 -7.10 9.15
CA ILE A 166 -1.44 -6.53 10.45
C ILE A 166 -2.19 -7.24 11.57
N VAL A 167 -1.56 -7.30 12.73
CA VAL A 167 -2.17 -7.69 14.00
C VAL A 167 -1.92 -6.60 15.01
N VAL A 168 -2.99 -6.08 15.60
CA VAL A 168 -2.93 -5.09 16.66
C VAL A 168 -3.07 -5.83 17.98
N LEU A 169 -1.98 -6.04 18.69
CA LEU A 169 -1.99 -6.69 20.01
C LEU A 169 -2.37 -5.69 21.12
N ARG A 170 -1.92 -4.46 20.99
CA ARG A 170 -2.23 -3.29 21.82
C ARG A 170 -2.08 -2.03 20.95
N PRO A 171 -2.59 -0.86 21.38
CA PRO A 171 -2.45 0.38 20.61
C PRO A 171 -1.01 0.75 20.23
N ASP A 172 -0.04 0.37 21.05
CA ASP A 172 1.39 0.60 20.91
C ASP A 172 2.16 -0.61 20.35
N ASN A 173 1.48 -1.72 20.08
CA ASN A 173 2.10 -2.95 19.60
C ASN A 173 1.35 -3.49 18.38
N VAL A 174 1.76 -3.00 17.21
CA VAL A 174 1.28 -3.43 15.90
C VAL A 174 2.36 -4.27 15.24
N ARG A 175 1.99 -5.45 14.79
CA ARG A 175 2.85 -6.31 13.97
C ARG A 175 2.31 -6.34 12.55
N SER A 176 3.19 -6.30 11.58
CA SER A 176 2.84 -6.41 10.17
C SER A 176 3.67 -7.45 9.49
N GLY A 177 3.17 -7.96 8.39
CA GLY A 177 3.90 -8.86 7.53
C GLY A 177 3.38 -8.83 6.12
N ALA A 178 4.25 -9.18 5.17
CA ALA A 178 3.94 -9.23 3.76
C ALA A 178 4.45 -10.55 3.16
N TRP A 179 3.73 -11.05 2.17
CA TRP A 179 4.07 -12.22 1.40
C TRP A 179 3.72 -11.99 -0.07
N SER A 180 4.48 -12.59 -0.98
CA SER A 180 4.14 -12.55 -2.39
C SER A 180 4.42 -13.91 -3.03
N GLY A 181 3.63 -14.26 -4.05
CA GLY A 181 3.83 -15.51 -4.77
C GLY A 181 3.19 -15.46 -6.15
N GLU A 182 3.52 -16.44 -6.96
CA GLU A 182 3.00 -16.59 -8.31
C GLU A 182 2.35 -17.96 -8.49
N GLY A 183 1.38 -18.05 -9.38
CA GLY A 183 0.72 -19.31 -9.69
C GLY A 183 -0.33 -19.18 -10.77
N THR A 184 -0.98 -20.32 -11.07
CA THR A 184 -1.99 -20.39 -12.11
C THR A 184 -3.38 -20.57 -11.50
N VAL A 185 -4.33 -19.74 -11.92
CA VAL A 185 -5.74 -19.87 -11.54
C VAL A 185 -6.41 -20.93 -12.39
N ARG A 186 -7.00 -21.94 -11.72
CA ARG A 186 -7.80 -22.98 -12.37
C ARG A 186 -9.12 -23.16 -11.66
N LYS A 187 -10.23 -23.04 -12.38
CA LYS A 187 -11.60 -23.20 -11.84
C LYS A 187 -11.86 -22.34 -10.58
N GLY A 188 -11.32 -21.11 -10.56
CA GLY A 188 -11.48 -20.19 -9.42
C GLY A 188 -10.59 -20.49 -8.21
N VAL A 189 -9.62 -21.40 -8.35
CA VAL A 189 -8.63 -21.70 -7.31
C VAL A 189 -7.24 -21.36 -7.83
N LEU A 190 -6.47 -20.67 -7.03
CA LEU A 190 -5.06 -20.37 -7.23
C LEU A 190 -4.27 -21.01 -6.09
N LYS A 191 -3.22 -21.74 -6.42
CA LYS A 191 -2.15 -22.08 -5.50
C LYS A 191 -0.92 -21.25 -5.91
N ALA A 192 -0.57 -20.25 -5.12
CA ALA A 192 0.59 -19.43 -5.36
C ALA A 192 1.77 -19.89 -4.48
N LEU A 193 2.97 -19.79 -5.02
CA LEU A 193 4.21 -20.27 -4.41
C LEU A 193 5.19 -19.13 -4.25
N ASP A 194 5.94 -19.17 -3.14
CA ASP A 194 7.17 -18.41 -2.90
C ASP A 194 8.17 -19.39 -2.27
N GLY A 195 9.08 -19.92 -3.08
CA GLY A 195 9.97 -21.00 -2.65
C GLY A 195 9.19 -22.25 -2.20
N GLU A 196 9.38 -22.66 -0.94
CA GLU A 196 8.69 -23.80 -0.34
C GLU A 196 7.32 -23.43 0.27
N GLU A 197 7.08 -22.14 0.48
CA GLU A 197 5.82 -21.64 1.05
C GLU A 197 4.73 -21.56 -0.01
N SER A 198 3.51 -21.90 0.37
CA SER A 198 2.37 -21.79 -0.54
C SER A 198 1.13 -21.29 0.18
N ALA A 199 0.33 -20.52 -0.57
CA ALA A 199 -0.99 -20.11 -0.14
C ALA A 199 -2.02 -20.47 -1.22
N THR A 200 -3.18 -20.94 -0.78
CA THR A 200 -4.30 -21.28 -1.65
C THR A 200 -5.37 -20.20 -1.54
N PHE A 201 -5.78 -19.68 -2.68
CA PHE A 201 -6.79 -18.63 -2.82
C PHE A 201 -7.99 -19.19 -3.56
N THR A 202 -9.15 -19.21 -2.91
CA THR A 202 -10.42 -19.67 -3.52
C THR A 202 -11.30 -18.46 -3.79
N PHE A 203 -11.49 -18.13 -5.06
CA PHE A 203 -12.28 -16.98 -5.51
C PHE A 203 -13.75 -17.36 -5.69
N LYS A 204 -14.66 -16.57 -5.09
CA LYS A 204 -16.13 -16.72 -5.23
C LYS A 204 -16.74 -15.31 -5.36
N GLY A 205 -16.99 -14.90 -6.60
CA GLY A 205 -17.47 -13.53 -6.88
C GLY A 205 -16.47 -12.47 -6.40
N ASP A 206 -16.92 -11.59 -5.52
CA ASP A 206 -16.10 -10.52 -4.93
C ASP A 206 -15.37 -10.95 -3.63
N LYS A 207 -15.43 -12.23 -3.28
CA LYS A 207 -14.73 -12.75 -2.10
C LYS A 207 -13.62 -13.70 -2.50
N VAL A 208 -12.56 -13.72 -1.68
CA VAL A 208 -11.49 -14.71 -1.76
C VAL A 208 -11.21 -15.24 -0.37
N GLN A 209 -11.18 -16.57 -0.25
CA GLN A 209 -10.72 -17.28 0.94
C GLN A 209 -9.25 -17.65 0.77
N VAL A 210 -8.43 -17.31 1.76
CA VAL A 210 -6.99 -17.60 1.77
C VAL A 210 -6.70 -18.62 2.86
N VAL A 211 -5.94 -19.66 2.50
CA VAL A 211 -5.43 -20.68 3.41
C VAL A 211 -3.96 -20.91 3.07
N THR A 212 -3.10 -20.98 4.08
CA THR A 212 -1.66 -21.21 3.91
C THR A 212 -1.31 -22.71 4.10
N SER A 213 -0.18 -23.14 3.54
CA SER A 213 0.32 -24.50 3.74
C SER A 213 0.80 -24.73 5.18
N PRO A 214 0.74 -25.97 5.70
CA PRO A 214 1.47 -26.31 6.90
C PRO A 214 2.97 -25.98 6.74
N GLY A 215 3.53 -25.22 7.66
CA GLY A 215 4.92 -24.74 7.56
C GLY A 215 5.07 -23.37 6.89
N PHE A 216 3.96 -22.74 6.47
CA PHE A 216 3.98 -21.33 6.09
C PHE A 216 4.56 -20.52 7.26
N SER A 217 5.72 -19.94 7.05
CA SER A 217 6.55 -19.45 8.13
C SER A 217 6.04 -18.12 8.70
N SER A 218 5.90 -18.08 10.02
CA SER A 218 5.72 -16.81 10.73
C SER A 218 6.94 -15.87 10.57
N SER A 219 8.07 -16.38 10.09
CA SER A 219 9.26 -15.56 9.81
C SER A 219 9.07 -14.68 8.58
N THR A 220 8.27 -15.10 7.60
CA THR A 220 7.99 -14.35 6.38
C THR A 220 6.96 -13.23 6.61
N VAL A 221 5.90 -13.54 7.40
CA VAL A 221 4.82 -12.57 7.67
C VAL A 221 4.88 -11.96 9.07
N GLY A 222 5.91 -12.26 9.86
CA GLY A 222 6.05 -11.78 11.24
C GLY A 222 5.32 -12.65 12.26
N LEU A 223 5.86 -12.67 13.49
CA LEU A 223 5.35 -13.52 14.57
C LEU A 223 3.89 -13.18 14.93
N GLY A 224 3.00 -14.15 14.76
CA GLY A 224 1.56 -14.02 15.04
C GLY A 224 0.77 -13.26 13.99
N VAL A 225 1.38 -12.86 12.87
CA VAL A 225 0.67 -12.30 11.71
C VAL A 225 0.25 -13.45 10.79
N THR A 226 -0.95 -13.37 10.25
CA THR A 226 -1.43 -14.32 9.24
C THR A 226 -2.12 -13.61 8.08
N ILE A 227 -1.87 -14.11 6.87
CA ILE A 227 -2.60 -13.71 5.66
C ILE A 227 -3.86 -14.53 5.44
N GLU A 228 -4.14 -15.53 6.27
CA GLU A 228 -5.34 -16.36 6.16
C GLU A 228 -6.62 -15.56 6.44
N GLY A 229 -7.70 -16.02 5.86
CA GLY A 229 -9.02 -15.45 6.10
C GLY A 229 -9.79 -15.10 4.83
N THR A 230 -10.89 -14.38 5.01
CA THR A 230 -11.76 -13.93 3.92
C THR A 230 -11.51 -12.47 3.60
N TYR A 231 -11.22 -12.22 2.34
CA TYR A 231 -11.01 -10.90 1.78
C TYR A 231 -12.16 -10.53 0.85
N VAL A 232 -12.52 -9.25 0.83
CA VAL A 232 -13.60 -8.71 -0.02
C VAL A 232 -13.02 -7.71 -1.01
N ARG A 233 -13.37 -7.87 -2.28
CA ARG A 233 -12.91 -7.00 -3.36
C ARG A 233 -13.32 -5.54 -3.10
N GLN A 234 -12.38 -4.66 -3.26
CA GLN A 234 -12.60 -3.23 -3.26
C GLN A 234 -12.69 -2.72 -4.71
N ARG A 235 -13.57 -1.77 -4.92
CA ARG A 235 -13.75 -1.09 -6.20
C ARG A 235 -13.67 0.41 -5.96
N LEU A 236 -13.27 1.16 -6.98
CA LEU A 236 -13.39 2.62 -6.91
C LEU A 236 -14.88 2.99 -6.74
N PRO A 237 -15.19 4.06 -5.99
CA PRO A 237 -16.52 4.59 -5.93
C PRO A 237 -17.03 4.90 -7.35
N LYS A 238 -18.27 4.56 -7.63
CA LYS A 238 -18.89 4.95 -8.89
C LYS A 238 -18.98 6.49 -8.93
N PRO A 239 -18.68 7.10 -10.09
CA PRO A 239 -18.79 8.56 -10.25
C PRO A 239 -20.22 9.05 -10.05
#